data_463d8389fc605b9ba2a439ad21871333
#
_entry.id   463d8389fc605b9ba2a439ad21871333
#
_cell.length_a   1.000
_cell.length_b   1.000
_cell.length_c   1.000
_cell.angle_alpha   90.00
_cell.angle_beta   90.00
_cell.angle_gamma   90.00
#
_symmetry.space_group_name_H-M   'P 1'
#
loop_
_entity.id
_entity.type
_entity.pdbx_description
1 polymer ?
#
loop_
_entity_poly.entity_id
_entity_poly.type
_entity_poly.pdbx_seq_one_letter_code
_entity_poly.pdbx_strand_id
1 'polypeptide(L)'
;KEGACWVIGSGSAIKASDIPDNFPGKDLLYPDPDEWVNVGDSVDVAPGGEIVAGPMRKEQGILYAEIDVKKAGIAHRKLDVAGHYARPDIFKLHINTEPQSPVKFE
;
A
#
# COMPACT_ATOMS: atom_id res chain seq x y z
N LYS A 1 8.37 9.32 0.51
CA LYS A 1 9.12 10.54 0.11
C LYS A 1 9.87 10.36 -1.20
N GLU A 2 10.57 9.24 -1.39
CA GLU A 2 11.39 8.99 -2.59
C GLU A 2 10.59 9.01 -3.89
N GLY A 3 9.38 8.46 -3.89
CA GLY A 3 8.50 8.48 -5.05
C GLY A 3 7.89 9.84 -5.36
N ALA A 4 7.93 10.78 -4.42
CA ALA A 4 7.33 12.12 -4.55
C ALA A 4 5.91 12.11 -5.14
N CYS A 5 5.10 11.11 -4.80
CA CYS A 5 3.75 10.91 -5.30
C CYS A 5 2.74 10.88 -4.16
N TRP A 6 1.48 11.03 -4.50
CA TRP A 6 0.37 10.72 -3.63
C TRP A 6 0.24 9.21 -3.47
N VAL A 7 -0.02 8.75 -2.27
CA VAL A 7 -0.24 7.33 -1.97
C VAL A 7 -1.63 7.19 -1.37
N ILE A 8 -2.45 6.38 -2.01
CA ILE A 8 -3.76 5.97 -1.52
C ILE A 8 -3.61 4.53 -1.05
N GLY A 9 -3.56 4.33 0.25
CA GLY A 9 -3.45 3.01 0.87
C GLY A 9 -4.82 2.52 1.32
N SER A 10 -5.36 1.52 0.65
CA SER A 10 -6.63 0.90 1.03
C SER A 10 -6.37 -0.41 1.74
N GLY A 11 -6.86 -0.54 2.96
CA GLY A 11 -6.79 -1.76 3.77
C GLY A 11 -8.17 -2.37 3.99
N SER A 12 -8.26 -3.68 4.00
CA SER A 12 -9.50 -4.39 4.32
C SER A 12 -9.73 -4.37 5.83
N ALA A 13 -10.88 -3.90 6.28
CA ALA A 13 -11.32 -4.01 7.66
C ALA A 13 -12.30 -5.20 7.76
N ILE A 14 -11.89 -6.27 8.46
CA ILE A 14 -12.63 -7.53 8.52
C ILE A 14 -12.74 -7.97 9.97
N LYS A 15 -13.96 -8.22 10.44
CA LYS A 15 -14.24 -8.91 11.71
C LYS A 15 -14.35 -10.41 11.50
N ALA A 16 -14.19 -11.17 12.58
CA ALA A 16 -14.45 -12.61 12.60
C ALA A 16 -15.91 -12.93 12.19
N SER A 17 -16.87 -12.08 12.57
CA SER A 17 -18.27 -12.17 12.13
C SER A 17 -18.48 -12.04 10.63
N ASP A 18 -17.58 -11.38 9.91
CA ASP A 18 -17.66 -11.21 8.46
C ASP A 18 -17.22 -12.46 7.68
N ILE A 19 -16.54 -13.39 8.38
CA ILE A 19 -16.10 -14.67 7.80
C ILE A 19 -17.31 -15.60 7.72
N PRO A 20 -17.58 -16.25 6.58
CA PRO A 20 -18.68 -17.20 6.43
C PRO A 20 -18.63 -18.34 7.46
N ASP A 21 -19.79 -18.75 7.98
CA ASP A 21 -19.85 -19.80 9.02
C ASP A 21 -19.37 -21.16 8.52
N ASN A 22 -19.43 -21.41 7.22
CA ASN A 22 -18.92 -22.63 6.61
C ASN A 22 -17.41 -22.60 6.32
N PHE A 23 -16.70 -21.56 6.76
CA PHE A 23 -15.24 -21.51 6.60
C PHE A 23 -14.60 -22.56 7.54
N PRO A 24 -13.78 -23.50 6.98
CA PRO A 24 -13.20 -24.57 7.79
C PRO A 24 -12.31 -24.04 8.91
N GLY A 25 -12.63 -24.42 10.14
CA GLY A 25 -11.84 -24.04 11.31
C GLY A 25 -12.13 -22.63 11.84
N LYS A 26 -13.20 -21.95 11.37
CA LYS A 26 -13.58 -20.60 11.82
C LYS A 26 -13.63 -20.51 13.35
N ASP A 27 -14.38 -21.42 14.00
CA ASP A 27 -14.59 -21.39 15.45
C ASP A 27 -13.29 -21.64 16.26
N LEU A 28 -12.34 -22.33 15.65
CA LEU A 28 -11.05 -22.59 16.27
C LEU A 28 -10.10 -21.39 16.10
N LEU A 29 -10.12 -20.77 14.93
CA LEU A 29 -9.21 -19.66 14.59
C LEU A 29 -9.73 -18.32 15.12
N TYR A 30 -11.04 -18.12 15.12
CA TYR A 30 -11.71 -16.86 15.44
C TYR A 30 -12.89 -17.09 16.39
N PRO A 31 -12.64 -17.48 17.65
CA PRO A 31 -13.70 -17.81 18.61
C PRO A 31 -14.52 -16.60 19.06
N ASP A 32 -13.95 -15.39 18.95
CA ASP A 32 -14.63 -14.14 19.28
C ASP A 32 -15.15 -13.48 17.99
N PRO A 33 -16.48 -13.40 17.78
CA PRO A 33 -17.06 -12.79 16.57
C PRO A 33 -16.76 -11.30 16.43
N ASP A 34 -16.46 -10.61 17.52
CA ASP A 34 -16.14 -9.18 17.52
C ASP A 34 -14.64 -8.88 17.33
N GLU A 35 -13.82 -9.92 17.26
CA GLU A 35 -12.40 -9.77 16.97
C GLU A 35 -12.17 -9.19 15.56
N TRP A 36 -11.26 -8.24 15.46
CA TRP A 36 -10.78 -7.74 14.17
C TRP A 36 -9.68 -8.63 13.63
N VAL A 37 -10.00 -9.41 12.62
CA VAL A 37 -9.04 -10.25 11.87
C VAL A 37 -8.08 -9.37 11.07
N ASN A 38 -8.62 -8.30 10.49
CA ASN A 38 -7.83 -7.24 9.87
C ASN A 38 -8.43 -5.88 10.25
N VAL A 39 -7.57 -5.00 10.71
CA VAL A 39 -7.99 -3.70 11.26
C VAL A 39 -8.18 -2.61 10.20
N GLY A 40 -7.78 -2.85 8.96
CA GLY A 40 -7.86 -1.88 7.86
C GLY A 40 -6.62 -1.02 7.74
N ASP A 41 -6.54 0.06 8.51
CA ASP A 41 -5.46 1.08 8.44
C ASP A 41 -5.38 1.80 7.08
N SER A 42 -6.54 2.02 6.44
CA SER A 42 -6.58 2.81 5.20
C SER A 42 -6.09 4.23 5.44
N VAL A 43 -5.25 4.74 4.53
CA VAL A 43 -4.58 6.02 4.73
C VAL A 43 -4.26 6.68 3.39
N ASP A 44 -4.35 8.00 3.34
CA ASP A 44 -3.89 8.80 2.21
C ASP A 44 -2.72 9.68 2.63
N VAL A 45 -1.65 9.64 1.83
CA VAL A 45 -0.38 10.30 2.14
C VAL A 45 0.01 11.24 1.01
N ALA A 46 0.33 12.47 1.38
CA ALA A 46 0.82 13.48 0.45
C ALA A 46 2.27 13.19 -0.02
N PRO A 47 2.71 13.76 -1.13
CA PRO A 47 4.06 13.55 -1.69
C PRO A 47 5.22 13.86 -0.73
N GLY A 48 4.99 14.71 0.27
CA GLY A 48 5.95 15.01 1.34
C GLY A 48 6.04 13.95 2.45
N GLY A 49 5.13 12.98 2.45
CA GLY A 49 5.02 11.96 3.50
C GLY A 49 4.06 12.34 4.63
N GLU A 50 3.29 13.39 4.47
CA GLU A 50 2.25 13.81 5.43
C GLU A 50 1.00 12.96 5.25
N ILE A 51 0.43 12.45 6.35
CA ILE A 51 -0.89 11.82 6.33
C ILE A 51 -1.93 12.93 6.22
N VAL A 52 -2.76 12.87 5.17
CA VAL A 52 -3.80 13.88 4.91
C VAL A 52 -5.21 13.36 5.25
N ALA A 53 -5.38 12.03 5.26
CA ALA A 53 -6.61 11.40 5.72
C ALA A 53 -6.29 10.02 6.32
N GLY A 54 -7.04 9.61 7.35
CA GLY A 54 -6.80 8.39 8.11
C GLY A 54 -5.74 8.54 9.22
N PRO A 55 -5.25 7.40 9.76
CA PRO A 55 -5.64 6.05 9.39
C PRO A 55 -7.08 5.71 9.81
N MET A 56 -7.85 5.09 8.89
CA MET A 56 -9.16 4.54 9.17
C MET A 56 -8.99 3.10 9.69
N ARG A 57 -9.19 2.91 10.99
CA ARG A 57 -8.84 1.69 11.68
C ARG A 57 -10.01 1.12 12.48
N LYS A 58 -10.23 -0.18 12.37
CA LYS A 58 -11.36 -0.87 13.01
C LYS A 58 -12.71 -0.23 12.66
N GLU A 59 -12.83 0.16 11.42
CA GLU A 59 -13.98 0.85 10.88
C GLU A 59 -14.16 0.47 9.42
N GLN A 60 -15.40 0.25 9.00
CA GLN A 60 -15.77 0.04 7.60
C GLN A 60 -16.42 1.31 7.08
N GLY A 61 -15.92 1.82 5.96
CA GLY A 61 -16.46 3.05 5.41
C GLY A 61 -15.68 3.56 4.20
N ILE A 62 -15.83 4.83 3.91
CA ILE A 62 -15.15 5.51 2.81
C ILE A 62 -14.28 6.61 3.40
N LEU A 63 -12.98 6.55 3.13
CA LEU A 63 -12.04 7.59 3.46
C LEU A 63 -11.97 8.60 2.30
N TYR A 64 -12.05 9.88 2.60
CA TYR A 64 -11.97 10.96 1.61
C TYR A 64 -10.73 11.80 1.86
N ALA A 65 -10.01 12.14 0.79
CA ALA A 65 -8.91 13.09 0.83
C ALA A 65 -9.01 14.07 -0.34
N GLU A 66 -8.58 15.30 -0.10
CA GLU A 66 -8.40 16.28 -1.15
C GLU A 66 -6.98 16.20 -1.70
N ILE A 67 -6.85 15.95 -3.00
CA ILE A 67 -5.59 15.75 -3.68
C ILE A 67 -5.26 16.94 -4.59
N ASP A 68 -4.16 17.63 -4.33
CA ASP A 68 -3.57 18.60 -5.23
C ASP A 68 -2.38 17.96 -5.96
N VAL A 69 -2.57 17.62 -7.24
CA VAL A 69 -1.54 16.99 -8.08
C VAL A 69 -0.28 17.84 -8.25
N LYS A 70 -0.37 19.18 -8.09
CA LYS A 70 0.78 20.07 -8.20
C LYS A 70 1.80 19.85 -7.08
N LYS A 71 1.36 19.35 -5.92
CA LYS A 71 2.26 19.05 -4.79
C LYS A 71 3.29 17.99 -5.15
N ALA A 72 2.97 17.02 -6.01
CA ALA A 72 3.93 16.03 -6.49
C ALA A 72 5.10 16.69 -7.23
N GLY A 73 4.82 17.62 -8.14
CA GLY A 73 5.87 18.36 -8.85
C GLY A 73 6.78 19.19 -7.94
N ILE A 74 6.21 19.74 -6.85
CA ILE A 74 7.01 20.48 -5.84
C ILE A 74 7.91 19.51 -5.06
N ALA A 75 7.39 18.33 -4.71
CA ALA A 75 8.15 17.33 -3.98
C ALA A 75 9.33 16.78 -4.79
N HIS A 76 9.16 16.56 -6.09
CA HIS A 76 10.25 16.16 -6.99
C HIS A 76 11.40 17.17 -7.04
N ARG A 77 11.13 18.45 -6.90
CA ARG A 77 12.20 19.47 -6.86
C ARG A 77 13.09 19.36 -5.62
N LYS A 78 12.60 18.76 -4.54
CA LYS A 78 13.36 18.58 -3.28
C LYS A 78 14.25 17.34 -3.33
N LEU A 79 13.80 16.28 -3.99
CA LEU A 79 14.52 15.02 -4.08
C LEU A 79 14.13 14.30 -5.38
N ASP A 80 15.03 14.33 -6.35
CA ASP A 80 14.87 13.64 -7.64
C ASP A 80 15.88 12.51 -7.77
N VAL A 81 15.53 11.36 -7.21
CA VAL A 81 16.40 10.18 -7.15
C VAL A 81 16.63 9.51 -8.50
N ALA A 82 15.71 9.69 -9.45
CA ALA A 82 15.81 9.09 -10.78
C ALA A 82 16.48 10.01 -11.82
N GLY A 83 16.47 11.31 -11.58
CA GLY A 83 17.05 12.33 -12.48
C GLY A 83 18.36 12.88 -11.94
N HIS A 84 18.29 13.96 -11.18
CA HIS A 84 19.47 14.73 -10.76
C HIS A 84 20.48 13.94 -9.92
N TYR A 85 19.99 13.01 -9.09
CA TYR A 85 20.85 12.18 -8.22
C TYR A 85 21.24 10.84 -8.84
N ALA A 86 20.77 10.53 -10.04
CA ALA A 86 21.16 9.30 -10.73
C ALA A 86 22.64 9.37 -11.14
N ARG A 87 23.35 8.27 -10.95
CA ARG A 87 24.78 8.14 -11.27
C ARG A 87 25.01 7.00 -12.29
N PRO A 88 24.50 7.14 -13.54
CA PRO A 88 24.73 6.14 -14.59
C PRO A 88 26.19 6.03 -15.02
N ASP A 89 27.02 7.00 -14.62
CA ASP A 89 28.45 7.01 -14.84
C ASP A 89 29.20 5.95 -14.02
N ILE A 90 28.66 5.57 -12.85
CA ILE A 90 29.28 4.59 -11.95
C ILE A 90 28.45 3.33 -11.73
N PHE A 91 27.13 3.37 -11.93
CA PHE A 91 26.25 2.22 -11.72
C PHE A 91 25.69 1.71 -13.05
N LYS A 92 25.77 0.38 -13.26
CA LYS A 92 25.10 -0.32 -14.35
C LYS A 92 24.18 -1.39 -13.77
N LEU A 93 22.90 -1.34 -14.14
CA LEU A 93 21.92 -2.36 -13.77
C LEU A 93 21.72 -3.32 -14.96
N HIS A 94 21.96 -4.59 -14.75
CA HIS A 94 21.64 -5.66 -15.70
C HIS A 94 20.32 -6.29 -15.28
N ILE A 95 19.34 -6.26 -16.16
CA ILE A 95 18.00 -6.79 -15.90
C ILE A 95 17.77 -7.98 -16.83
N ASN A 96 17.39 -9.11 -16.26
CA ASN A 96 16.88 -10.24 -17.05
C ASN A 96 15.44 -9.92 -17.46
N THR A 97 15.22 -9.75 -18.76
CA THR A 97 13.90 -9.46 -19.35
C THR A 97 13.21 -10.70 -19.92
N GLU A 98 13.86 -11.85 -19.83
CA GLU A 98 13.25 -13.12 -20.26
C GLU A 98 12.05 -13.48 -19.38
N PRO A 99 10.93 -13.94 -19.97
CA PRO A 99 9.79 -14.42 -19.20
C PRO A 99 10.22 -15.55 -18.27
N GLN A 100 9.97 -15.41 -16.98
CA GLN A 100 10.26 -16.43 -15.98
C GLN A 100 9.00 -17.23 -15.69
N SER A 101 9.03 -18.52 -15.99
CA SER A 101 7.96 -19.44 -15.57
C SER A 101 8.22 -19.90 -14.13
N PRO A 102 7.22 -19.85 -13.24
CA PRO A 102 7.36 -20.34 -11.86
C PRO A 102 7.55 -21.87 -11.81
N VAL A 103 7.17 -22.58 -12.89
CA VAL A 103 7.34 -24.04 -13.02
C VAL A 103 7.85 -24.34 -14.42
N LYS A 104 8.92 -25.12 -14.51
CA LYS A 104 9.39 -25.75 -15.74
C LYS A 104 9.00 -27.23 -15.68
N PHE A 105 8.28 -27.71 -16.69
CA PHE A 105 8.02 -29.13 -16.89
C PHE A 105 9.13 -29.66 -17.80
N GLU A 106 9.88 -30.65 -17.33
CA GLU A 106 10.89 -31.38 -18.10
C GLU A 106 10.29 -32.68 -18.61
#